data_f7d2b5b777a46ef22e76b20e9910280a
#
_entry.id   f7d2b5b777a46ef22e76b20e9910280a
#
_cell.length_a   1.000
_cell.length_b   1.000
_cell.length_c   1.000
_cell.angle_alpha   90.00
_cell.angle_beta   90.00
_cell.angle_gamma   90.00
#
_symmetry.space_group_name_H-M   'P 1'
#
loop_
_entity.id
_entity.type
_entity.pdbx_description
1 polymer ?
#
loop_
_entity_poly.entity_id
_entity_poly.type
_entity_poly.pdbx_seq_one_letter_code
_entity_poly.pdbx_strand_id
1 'polypeptide(L)'
;MKVANASEHMLAVIAAGAFRLRDAIGKNALDERIMTAMGKVPRHEFVPIELQPYAYDNIPLPIGFAKTISQPFIVALMTDLLDIKANDSVLEIGTGLGYQAAILAQPARRVYSVAIIEELGQAAKQRLRQQGLAPIPKRSKSPRSTSTLSRGRSEWA
;
A
#
# COMPACT_ATOMS: atom_id res chain seq x y z
N MET A 1 15.99 2.78 -20.46
CA MET A 1 16.57 3.25 -19.16
C MET A 1 16.63 2.03 -18.24
N LYS A 2 17.78 1.75 -17.58
CA LYS A 2 17.85 0.59 -16.67
C LYS A 2 16.92 0.83 -15.47
N VAL A 3 16.22 -0.21 -14.99
CA VAL A 3 15.26 -0.13 -13.85
C VAL A 3 15.87 0.58 -12.63
N ALA A 4 17.15 0.32 -12.34
CA ALA A 4 17.87 0.98 -11.24
C ALA A 4 17.84 2.52 -11.35
N ASN A 5 18.17 3.07 -12.52
CA ASN A 5 18.19 4.52 -12.74
C ASN A 5 16.78 5.15 -12.63
N ALA A 6 15.73 4.40 -13.04
CA ALA A 6 14.35 4.86 -12.91
C ALA A 6 13.90 4.91 -11.43
N SER A 7 14.28 3.90 -10.64
CA SER A 7 14.02 3.88 -9.21
C SER A 7 14.74 5.01 -8.46
N GLU A 8 16.01 5.26 -8.76
CA GLU A 8 16.78 6.38 -8.20
C GLU A 8 16.15 7.73 -8.53
N HIS A 9 15.72 7.92 -9.78
CA HIS A 9 15.00 9.13 -10.19
C HIS A 9 13.69 9.31 -9.41
N MET A 10 12.91 8.24 -9.26
CA MET A 10 11.67 8.26 -8.45
C MET A 10 11.96 8.71 -7.01
N LEU A 11 13.00 8.19 -6.37
CA LEU A 11 13.38 8.57 -5.01
C LEU A 11 13.77 10.05 -4.92
N ALA A 12 14.51 10.57 -5.89
CA ALA A 12 14.86 11.99 -5.95
C ALA A 12 13.61 12.87 -6.09
N VAL A 13 12.63 12.48 -6.92
CA VAL A 13 11.35 13.19 -7.08
C VAL A 13 10.55 13.17 -5.78
N ILE A 14 10.51 12.04 -5.07
CA ILE A 14 9.84 11.92 -3.76
C ILE A 14 10.49 12.86 -2.75
N ALA A 15 11.82 12.86 -2.64
CA ALA A 15 12.56 13.73 -1.73
C ALA A 15 12.31 15.23 -2.01
N ALA A 16 12.34 15.63 -3.29
CA ALA A 16 12.02 16.99 -3.69
C ALA A 16 10.56 17.38 -3.36
N GLY A 17 9.61 16.45 -3.50
CA GLY A 17 8.21 16.63 -3.12
C GLY A 17 8.05 16.86 -1.61
N ALA A 18 8.71 16.06 -0.79
CA ALA A 18 8.71 16.20 0.67
C ALA A 18 9.28 17.57 1.10
N PHE A 19 10.39 17.98 0.53
CA PHE A 19 10.99 19.28 0.82
C PHE A 19 10.07 20.46 0.47
N ARG A 20 9.33 20.38 -0.65
CA ARG A 20 8.35 21.42 -1.03
C ARG A 20 7.19 21.52 -0.03
N LEU A 21 6.80 20.41 0.58
CA LEU A 21 5.71 20.33 1.54
C LEU A 21 6.18 20.42 3.00
N ARG A 22 7.45 20.72 3.26
CA ARG A 22 8.06 20.68 4.61
C ARG A 22 7.28 21.46 5.66
N ASP A 23 6.74 22.62 5.29
CA ASP A 23 5.97 23.47 6.22
C ASP A 23 4.62 22.82 6.58
N ALA A 24 4.02 22.08 5.65
CA ALA A 24 2.76 21.37 5.87
C ALA A 24 2.94 20.05 6.66
N ILE A 25 4.06 19.34 6.41
CA ILE A 25 4.33 18.04 7.06
C ILE A 25 5.18 18.17 8.33
N GLY A 26 5.68 19.39 8.63
CA GLY A 26 6.44 19.68 9.84
C GLY A 26 7.87 19.12 9.85
N LYS A 27 8.42 18.70 8.69
CA LYS A 27 9.77 18.14 8.58
C LYS A 27 10.35 18.32 7.17
N ASN A 28 11.70 18.38 7.09
CA ASN A 28 12.39 18.67 5.82
C ASN A 28 12.53 17.46 4.90
N ALA A 29 12.38 16.23 5.41
CA ALA A 29 12.53 14.99 4.66
C ALA A 29 11.62 13.91 5.24
N LEU A 30 11.29 12.90 4.44
CA LEU A 30 10.65 11.67 4.89
C LEU A 30 11.65 10.78 5.63
N ASP A 31 11.14 9.88 6.47
CA ASP A 31 11.95 8.89 7.20
C ASP A 31 12.79 8.05 6.22
N GLU A 32 14.08 7.89 6.52
CA GLU A 32 15.02 7.12 5.71
C GLU A 32 14.57 5.65 5.54
N ARG A 33 13.91 5.07 6.54
CA ARG A 33 13.36 3.71 6.47
C ARG A 33 12.30 3.61 5.37
N ILE A 34 11.48 4.65 5.21
CA ILE A 34 10.45 4.69 4.18
C ILE A 34 11.08 4.89 2.80
N MET A 35 12.06 5.79 2.67
CA MET A 35 12.79 5.99 1.42
C MET A 35 13.52 4.71 1.01
N THR A 36 14.11 4.00 1.96
CA THR A 36 14.74 2.69 1.73
C THR A 36 13.71 1.65 1.27
N ALA A 37 12.52 1.60 1.88
CA ALA A 37 11.43 0.70 1.46
C ALA A 37 10.98 0.99 0.02
N MET A 38 10.81 2.28 -0.31
CA MET A 38 10.45 2.72 -1.67
C MET A 38 11.50 2.31 -2.72
N GLY A 39 12.78 2.32 -2.37
CA GLY A 39 13.87 1.88 -3.25
C GLY A 39 13.97 0.36 -3.40
N LYS A 40 13.62 -0.40 -2.35
CA LYS A 40 13.71 -1.87 -2.34
C LYS A 40 12.56 -2.56 -3.06
N VAL A 41 11.34 -2.03 -2.95
CA VAL A 41 10.16 -2.68 -3.53
C VAL A 41 10.05 -2.36 -5.02
N PRO A 42 10.15 -3.35 -5.92
CA PRO A 42 10.20 -3.14 -7.37
C PRO A 42 8.80 -2.77 -7.90
N ARG A 43 8.49 -1.47 -7.94
CA ARG A 43 7.17 -0.97 -8.30
C ARG A 43 6.67 -1.47 -9.66
N HIS A 44 7.55 -1.67 -10.63
CA HIS A 44 7.18 -2.18 -11.96
C HIS A 44 6.53 -3.56 -11.92
N GLU A 45 6.75 -4.36 -10.87
CA GLU A 45 6.09 -5.65 -10.71
C GLU A 45 4.66 -5.55 -10.17
N PHE A 46 4.24 -4.36 -9.76
CA PHE A 46 2.90 -4.06 -9.23
C PHE A 46 2.02 -3.29 -10.21
N VAL A 47 2.41 -3.19 -11.46
CA VAL A 47 1.63 -2.56 -12.53
C VAL A 47 1.38 -3.55 -13.67
N PRO A 48 0.34 -3.34 -14.50
CA PRO A 48 0.18 -4.08 -15.76
C PRO A 48 1.43 -3.98 -16.64
N ILE A 49 1.71 -5.02 -17.44
CA ILE A 49 2.94 -5.10 -18.22
C ILE A 49 3.10 -3.92 -19.20
N GLU A 50 1.99 -3.46 -19.75
CA GLU A 50 1.93 -2.34 -20.71
C GLU A 50 2.31 -1.01 -20.05
N LEU A 51 2.18 -0.91 -18.72
CA LEU A 51 2.46 0.28 -17.94
C LEU A 51 3.82 0.24 -17.22
N GLN A 52 4.55 -0.86 -17.33
CA GLN A 52 5.87 -0.97 -16.69
C GLN A 52 6.86 0.13 -17.10
N PRO A 53 6.88 0.63 -18.35
CA PRO A 53 7.74 1.77 -18.71
C PRO A 53 7.49 3.03 -17.89
N TYR A 54 6.29 3.21 -17.36
CA TYR A 54 5.85 4.38 -16.56
C TYR A 54 5.83 4.10 -15.06
N ALA A 55 6.19 2.90 -14.63
CA ALA A 55 6.02 2.44 -13.26
C ALA A 55 6.69 3.35 -12.22
N TYR A 56 7.78 4.01 -12.58
CA TYR A 56 8.57 4.88 -11.69
C TYR A 56 8.27 6.37 -11.86
N ASP A 57 7.37 6.73 -12.78
CA ASP A 57 6.89 8.11 -12.90
C ASP A 57 6.04 8.47 -11.67
N ASN A 58 6.15 9.71 -11.22
CA ASN A 58 5.40 10.18 -10.04
C ASN A 58 3.95 10.51 -10.37
N ILE A 59 3.24 9.55 -10.97
CA ILE A 59 1.84 9.62 -11.37
C ILE A 59 1.07 8.38 -10.90
N PRO A 60 -0.25 8.46 -10.68
CA PRO A 60 -1.09 7.28 -10.54
C PRO A 60 -1.22 6.55 -11.89
N LEU A 61 -1.28 5.21 -11.85
CA LEU A 61 -1.45 4.39 -13.05
C LEU A 61 -2.69 3.49 -12.92
N PRO A 62 -3.46 3.27 -14.00
CA PRO A 62 -4.63 2.40 -13.96
C PRO A 62 -4.23 0.94 -13.73
N ILE A 63 -5.02 0.24 -12.89
CA ILE A 63 -4.82 -1.17 -12.56
C ILE A 63 -6.04 -2.05 -12.87
N GLY A 64 -6.98 -1.52 -13.65
CA GLY A 64 -8.26 -2.16 -13.92
C GLY A 64 -9.34 -1.80 -12.90
N PHE A 65 -10.59 -2.21 -13.18
CA PHE A 65 -11.75 -2.02 -12.30
C PHE A 65 -11.99 -0.55 -11.89
N ALA A 66 -11.64 0.41 -12.73
CA ALA A 66 -11.65 1.85 -12.44
C ALA A 66 -10.83 2.22 -11.17
N LYS A 67 -9.75 1.46 -10.90
CA LYS A 67 -8.81 1.70 -9.81
C LYS A 67 -7.43 2.05 -10.34
N THR A 68 -6.64 2.67 -9.48
CA THR A 68 -5.25 3.05 -9.78
C THR A 68 -4.31 2.56 -8.68
N ILE A 69 -3.05 2.32 -9.05
CA ILE A 69 -1.95 2.35 -8.08
C ILE A 69 -1.61 3.82 -7.81
N SER A 70 -1.53 4.20 -6.54
CA SER A 70 -1.22 5.58 -6.14
C SER A 70 0.15 6.02 -6.66
N GLN A 71 0.30 7.33 -6.93
CA GLN A 71 1.59 7.89 -7.32
C GLN A 71 2.64 7.64 -6.22
N PRO A 72 3.91 7.42 -6.57
CA PRO A 72 4.97 7.09 -5.60
C PRO A 72 5.08 8.05 -4.43
N PHE A 73 5.03 9.36 -4.68
CA PHE A 73 5.11 10.37 -3.61
C PHE A 73 3.99 10.21 -2.56
N ILE A 74 2.75 9.93 -2.99
CA ILE A 74 1.62 9.74 -2.08
C ILE A 74 1.80 8.47 -1.25
N VAL A 75 2.29 7.37 -1.85
CA VAL A 75 2.61 6.14 -1.12
C VAL A 75 3.64 6.40 -0.03
N ALA A 76 4.74 7.08 -0.38
CA ALA A 76 5.80 7.42 0.56
C ALA A 76 5.29 8.34 1.69
N LEU A 77 4.57 9.41 1.34
CA LEU A 77 4.04 10.38 2.29
C LEU A 77 3.05 9.74 3.27
N MET A 78 2.07 8.98 2.79
CA MET A 78 1.10 8.31 3.65
C MET A 78 1.78 7.33 4.61
N THR A 79 2.76 6.56 4.12
CA THR A 79 3.50 5.60 4.94
C THR A 79 4.33 6.32 6.03
N ASP A 80 4.95 7.42 5.67
CA ASP A 80 5.77 8.23 6.57
C ASP A 80 4.94 8.90 7.67
N LEU A 81 3.76 9.43 7.33
CA LEU A 81 2.85 10.07 8.29
C LEU A 81 2.24 9.08 9.29
N LEU A 82 2.24 7.78 9.01
CA LEU A 82 1.82 6.75 9.97
C LEU A 82 2.82 6.58 11.12
N ASP A 83 4.03 7.08 11.01
CA ASP A 83 5.11 6.96 12.01
C ASP A 83 5.28 5.52 12.54
N ILE A 84 5.30 4.55 11.65
CA ILE A 84 5.27 3.12 11.95
C ILE A 84 6.49 2.72 12.78
N LYS A 85 6.24 2.03 13.89
CA LYS A 85 7.27 1.41 14.72
C LYS A 85 7.44 -0.08 14.37
N ALA A 86 8.61 -0.64 14.64
CA ALA A 86 8.96 -2.02 14.28
C ALA A 86 8.02 -3.11 14.84
N ASN A 87 7.29 -2.81 15.92
CA ASN A 87 6.35 -3.74 16.55
C ASN A 87 4.88 -3.52 16.13
N ASP A 88 4.60 -2.53 15.29
CA ASP A 88 3.25 -2.17 14.91
C ASP A 88 2.61 -3.19 13.95
N SER A 89 1.30 -3.27 14.07
CA SER A 89 0.43 -3.94 13.09
C SER A 89 -0.38 -2.89 12.34
N VAL A 90 -0.29 -2.89 11.03
CA VAL A 90 -0.93 -1.91 10.15
C VAL A 90 -2.10 -2.55 9.42
N LEU A 91 -3.22 -1.83 9.32
CA LEU A 91 -4.36 -2.20 8.49
C LEU A 91 -4.42 -1.27 7.27
N GLU A 92 -4.36 -1.87 6.09
CA GLU A 92 -4.59 -1.20 4.81
C GLU A 92 -5.99 -1.53 4.30
N ILE A 93 -6.73 -0.52 3.87
CA ILE A 93 -8.00 -0.69 3.16
C ILE A 93 -7.80 -0.28 1.71
N GLY A 94 -8.01 -1.23 0.79
CA GLY A 94 -7.82 -1.01 -0.64
C GLY A 94 -6.50 -1.57 -1.17
N THR A 95 -6.29 -2.88 -1.04
CA THR A 95 -5.07 -3.61 -1.44
C THR A 95 -4.58 -3.28 -2.87
N GLY A 96 -5.50 -3.05 -3.82
CA GLY A 96 -5.14 -2.89 -5.22
C GLY A 96 -4.33 -4.09 -5.72
N LEU A 97 -3.15 -3.83 -6.30
CA LEU A 97 -2.20 -4.87 -6.71
C LEU A 97 -1.14 -5.19 -5.64
N GLY A 98 -1.24 -4.59 -4.43
CA GLY A 98 -0.42 -4.94 -3.27
C GLY A 98 0.83 -4.07 -3.07
N TYR A 99 1.02 -3.00 -3.83
CA TYR A 99 2.23 -2.17 -3.73
C TYR A 99 2.35 -1.47 -2.37
N GLN A 100 1.28 -0.79 -1.91
CA GLN A 100 1.28 -0.14 -0.60
C GLN A 100 1.50 -1.17 0.52
N ALA A 101 0.86 -2.35 0.44
CA ALA A 101 1.08 -3.44 1.40
C ALA A 101 2.55 -3.89 1.42
N ALA A 102 3.21 -3.96 0.25
CA ALA A 102 4.62 -4.32 0.14
C ALA A 102 5.54 -3.27 0.80
N ILE A 103 5.24 -1.99 0.62
CA ILE A 103 5.97 -0.89 1.28
C ILE A 103 5.76 -0.93 2.80
N LEU A 104 4.51 -1.06 3.26
CA LEU A 104 4.17 -1.13 4.69
C LEU A 104 4.84 -2.33 5.40
N ALA A 105 5.03 -3.44 4.69
CA ALA A 105 5.65 -4.64 5.23
C ALA A 105 7.16 -4.47 5.51
N GLN A 106 7.80 -3.39 5.05
CA GLN A 106 9.21 -3.14 5.32
C GLN A 106 9.42 -2.58 6.75
N PRO A 107 8.69 -1.53 7.21
CA PRO A 107 8.84 -0.98 8.55
C PRO A 107 7.98 -1.69 9.61
N ALA A 108 6.84 -2.28 9.25
CA ALA A 108 5.86 -2.83 10.18
C ALA A 108 6.14 -4.30 10.53
N ARG A 109 5.77 -4.70 11.73
CA ARG A 109 5.81 -6.12 12.14
C ARG A 109 4.80 -6.96 11.38
N ARG A 110 3.59 -6.43 11.13
CA ARG A 110 2.50 -7.11 10.42
C ARG A 110 1.71 -6.12 9.59
N VAL A 111 1.26 -6.57 8.43
CA VAL A 111 0.33 -5.82 7.58
C VAL A 111 -0.89 -6.68 7.31
N TYR A 112 -2.05 -6.11 7.57
CA TYR A 112 -3.35 -6.64 7.18
C TYR A 112 -3.87 -5.76 6.05
N SER A 113 -4.21 -6.36 4.92
CA SER A 113 -4.71 -5.61 3.78
C SER A 113 -6.04 -6.19 3.31
N VAL A 114 -7.03 -5.33 3.06
CA VAL A 114 -8.40 -5.69 2.68
C VAL A 114 -8.68 -5.20 1.26
N ALA A 115 -9.06 -6.13 0.39
CA ALA A 115 -9.51 -5.85 -0.97
C ALA A 115 -11.03 -6.04 -1.06
N ILE A 116 -11.73 -5.07 -1.65
CA ILE A 116 -13.16 -5.20 -1.99
C ILE A 116 -13.30 -5.97 -3.31
N ILE A 117 -12.37 -5.76 -4.24
CA ILE A 117 -12.34 -6.42 -5.54
C ILE A 117 -11.51 -7.69 -5.41
N GLU A 118 -12.17 -8.85 -5.54
CA GLU A 118 -11.55 -10.14 -5.28
C GLU A 118 -10.39 -10.43 -6.25
N GLU A 119 -10.55 -10.11 -7.52
CA GLU A 119 -9.56 -10.31 -8.57
C GLU A 119 -8.25 -9.56 -8.27
N LEU A 120 -8.36 -8.30 -7.85
CA LEU A 120 -7.20 -7.51 -7.43
C LEU A 120 -6.54 -8.09 -6.18
N GLY A 121 -7.34 -8.51 -5.21
CA GLY A 121 -6.85 -9.15 -3.98
C GLY A 121 -6.10 -10.46 -4.24
N GLN A 122 -6.59 -11.29 -5.17
CA GLN A 122 -5.92 -12.53 -5.58
C GLN A 122 -4.60 -12.23 -6.31
N ALA A 123 -4.60 -11.26 -7.22
CA ALA A 123 -3.40 -10.83 -7.93
C ALA A 123 -2.34 -10.24 -6.96
N ALA A 124 -2.77 -9.41 -6.01
CA ALA A 124 -1.89 -8.87 -4.97
C ALA A 124 -1.25 -9.96 -4.13
N LYS A 125 -2.05 -10.94 -3.69
CA LYS A 125 -1.57 -12.07 -2.90
C LYS A 125 -0.50 -12.89 -3.64
N GLN A 126 -0.68 -13.11 -4.94
CA GLN A 126 0.30 -13.82 -5.75
C GLN A 126 1.60 -13.03 -5.85
N ARG A 127 1.53 -11.72 -6.16
CA ARG A 127 2.70 -10.84 -6.25
C ARG A 127 3.49 -10.76 -4.95
N LEU A 128 2.79 -10.52 -3.83
CA LEU A 128 3.43 -10.43 -2.52
C LEU A 128 4.17 -11.72 -2.16
N ARG A 129 3.63 -12.90 -2.52
CA ARG A 129 4.32 -14.17 -2.33
C ARG A 129 5.58 -14.28 -3.20
N GLN A 130 5.52 -13.85 -4.46
CA GLN A 130 6.66 -13.85 -5.37
C GLN A 130 7.78 -12.94 -4.89
N GLN A 131 7.44 -11.85 -4.20
CA GLN A 131 8.39 -10.93 -3.58
C GLN A 131 8.93 -11.43 -2.22
N GLY A 132 8.59 -12.65 -1.79
CA GLY A 132 9.02 -13.18 -0.49
C GLY A 132 8.38 -12.49 0.72
N LEU A 133 7.36 -11.69 0.51
CA LEU A 133 6.60 -11.05 1.57
C LEU A 133 5.58 -12.03 2.15
N ALA A 134 5.50 -12.11 3.48
CA ALA A 134 4.64 -13.06 4.15
C ALA A 134 3.18 -12.90 3.70
N PRO A 135 2.42 -14.01 3.52
CA PRO A 135 1.03 -13.91 3.11
C PRO A 135 0.22 -13.14 4.14
N ILE A 136 -0.58 -12.20 3.68
CA ILE A 136 -1.63 -11.58 4.47
C ILE A 136 -2.49 -12.70 5.05
N PRO A 137 -2.69 -12.80 6.38
CA PRO A 137 -3.46 -13.87 6.97
C PRO A 137 -4.86 -13.91 6.34
N LYS A 138 -5.30 -15.08 5.90
CA LYS A 138 -6.69 -15.26 5.50
C LYS A 138 -7.56 -14.84 6.68
N ARG A 139 -8.53 -13.95 6.45
CA ARG A 139 -9.62 -13.72 7.39
C ARG A 139 -10.23 -15.08 7.71
N SER A 140 -10.07 -15.58 8.94
CA SER A 140 -10.83 -16.72 9.41
C SER A 140 -12.29 -16.35 9.23
N LYS A 141 -13.05 -17.13 8.48
CA LYS A 141 -14.51 -16.99 8.47
C LYS A 141 -14.94 -17.14 9.93
N SER A 142 -15.35 -16.05 10.54
CA SER A 142 -16.08 -16.07 11.80
C SER A 142 -17.22 -17.09 11.64
N PRO A 143 -17.39 -18.06 12.54
CA PRO A 143 -18.55 -18.92 12.47
C PRO A 143 -19.78 -18.01 12.46
N ARG A 144 -20.68 -18.20 11.49
CA ARG A 144 -21.97 -17.50 11.47
C ARG A 144 -22.61 -17.79 12.82
N SER A 145 -22.69 -16.79 13.67
CA SER A 145 -23.56 -16.83 14.81
C SER A 145 -24.99 -16.87 14.22
N THR A 146 -25.61 -18.02 14.27
CA THR A 146 -27.05 -18.14 14.13
C THR A 146 -27.67 -17.52 15.37
N SER A 147 -27.76 -16.20 15.39
CA SER A 147 -28.60 -15.49 16.33
C SER A 147 -30.00 -15.43 15.71
N THR A 148 -30.87 -16.28 16.22
CA THR A 148 -32.31 -16.17 16.13
C THR A 148 -32.73 -14.74 16.48
N LEU A 149 -33.17 -13.98 15.49
CA LEU A 149 -33.79 -12.66 15.70
C LEU A 149 -35.14 -12.89 16.41
N SER A 150 -35.15 -12.74 17.73
CA SER A 150 -36.38 -12.46 18.45
C SER A 150 -36.82 -11.02 18.16
N ARG A 151 -37.97 -10.86 17.57
CA ARG A 151 -38.65 -9.56 17.36
C ARG A 151 -38.93 -8.93 18.73
N GLY A 152 -38.28 -7.83 19.02
CA GLY A 152 -38.59 -6.91 20.11
C GLY A 152 -38.87 -5.52 19.57
N ARG A 153 -40.02 -4.98 19.93
CA ARG A 153 -40.63 -3.73 19.47
C ARG A 153 -39.80 -2.49 19.73
N SER A 154 -39.99 -1.55 18.83
CA SER A 154 -39.67 -0.13 18.93
C SER A 154 -40.15 0.54 20.21
N GLU A 155 -39.26 1.33 20.85
CA GLU A 155 -39.68 2.53 21.60
C GLU A 155 -38.58 3.56 21.47
N TRP A 156 -38.91 4.69 20.88
CA TRP A 156 -38.13 5.92 20.89
C TRP A 156 -38.71 6.81 21.97
N ALA A 157 -37.91 7.25 22.91
CA ALA A 157 -38.12 8.42 23.72
C ALA A 157 -36.80 9.18 23.85
#